data_bdc59103298913b541e0ca5a487bc655
#
_entry.id   bdc59103298913b541e0ca5a487bc655
#
_cell.length_a   1.000
_cell.length_b   1.000
_cell.length_c   1.000
_cell.angle_alpha   90.00
_cell.angle_beta   90.00
_cell.angle_gamma   90.00
#
_symmetry.space_group_name_H-M   'P 1'
#
loop_
_entity.id
_entity.type
_entity.pdbx_description
1 polymer ?
#
loop_
_entity_poly.entity_id
_entity_poly.type
_entity_poly.pdbx_seq_one_letter_code
_entity_poly.pdbx_strand_id
1 'polypeptide(L)'
;MRVLSLLLIVVMLTGCAWMTRTSYEPTSGQAGKDMVWVPTPDDTVETMLDLAGVTANDYVIDLGSGDGRMVIGAARRGARGLGIEYNGDLVALSRQNARDAGVQRLASFREADIFKTDFTDADVIMLFMLPDLIMKIRPQLLAMRPGTRIVSNTFMIGDGDDTWPPDVTRKNSDDCHTWCTAHLWIVPARIDGAWLVGDTRLEVSQHFQSFFGTLGGTPIGGGAIKGASVTFTANGRTYTGTVSADGRRIEGDSWTAVRPPTTPHP
;
A
#
# COMPACT_ATOMS: atom_id res chain seq x y z
N MET A 1 -88.83 -10.86 -3.22
CA MET A 1 -87.68 -11.71 -2.88
C MET A 1 -86.41 -10.95 -3.27
N ARG A 2 -85.72 -10.36 -2.31
CA ARG A 2 -84.45 -9.64 -2.57
C ARG A 2 -83.28 -10.52 -2.06
N VAL A 3 -82.45 -11.00 -2.96
CA VAL A 3 -81.22 -11.78 -2.69
C VAL A 3 -80.11 -10.78 -2.37
N LEU A 4 -79.61 -10.83 -1.13
CA LEU A 4 -78.51 -10.00 -0.65
C LEU A 4 -77.21 -10.78 -0.93
N SER A 5 -76.44 -10.33 -1.91
CA SER A 5 -75.08 -10.91 -2.18
C SER A 5 -74.10 -10.32 -1.19
N LEU A 6 -73.52 -11.13 -0.32
CA LEU A 6 -72.45 -10.80 0.59
C LEU A 6 -71.14 -10.93 -0.17
N LEU A 7 -70.44 -9.78 -0.42
CA LEU A 7 -69.10 -9.75 -0.99
C LEU A 7 -68.08 -9.94 0.16
N LEU A 8 -67.42 -11.08 0.20
CA LEU A 8 -66.34 -11.36 1.14
C LEU A 8 -65.04 -10.70 0.58
N ILE A 9 -64.57 -9.60 1.17
CA ILE A 9 -63.27 -9.01 0.87
C ILE A 9 -62.24 -9.75 1.70
N VAL A 10 -61.45 -10.60 1.04
CA VAL A 10 -60.25 -11.22 1.62
C VAL A 10 -59.11 -10.22 1.51
N VAL A 11 -58.79 -9.56 2.62
CA VAL A 11 -57.56 -8.69 2.72
C VAL A 11 -56.37 -9.61 2.91
N MET A 12 -55.61 -9.85 1.85
CA MET A 12 -54.29 -10.47 1.93
C MET A 12 -53.32 -9.48 2.60
N LEU A 13 -53.12 -9.64 3.90
CA LEU A 13 -51.98 -8.99 4.60
C LEU A 13 -50.69 -9.68 4.16
N THR A 14 -50.08 -9.18 3.12
CA THR A 14 -48.69 -9.52 2.81
C THR A 14 -47.80 -8.86 3.88
N GLY A 15 -47.57 -9.60 4.97
CA GLY A 15 -46.58 -9.23 5.97
C GLY A 15 -45.20 -9.23 5.32
N CYS A 16 -44.67 -8.05 4.98
CA CYS A 16 -43.25 -7.88 4.79
C CYS A 16 -42.56 -8.17 6.10
N ALA A 17 -42.12 -9.41 6.28
CA ALA A 17 -41.16 -9.75 7.31
C ALA A 17 -39.88 -8.92 7.02
N TRP A 18 -39.76 -7.79 7.70
CA TRP A 18 -38.50 -7.09 7.80
C TRP A 18 -37.57 -8.03 8.57
N MET A 19 -36.78 -8.84 7.84
CA MET A 19 -35.64 -9.51 8.41
C MET A 19 -34.72 -8.40 8.89
N THR A 20 -34.72 -8.10 10.17
CA THR A 20 -33.68 -7.37 10.84
C THR A 20 -32.43 -8.23 10.72
N ARG A 21 -31.64 -8.00 9.65
CA ARG A 21 -30.25 -8.49 9.61
C ARG A 21 -29.56 -7.83 10.79
N THR A 22 -29.27 -8.62 11.83
CA THR A 22 -28.30 -8.20 12.83
C THR A 22 -27.03 -7.91 12.07
N SER A 23 -26.66 -6.62 11.96
CA SER A 23 -25.39 -6.22 11.37
C SER A 23 -24.29 -6.79 12.27
N TYR A 24 -23.32 -7.47 11.68
CA TYR A 24 -22.11 -7.85 12.40
C TYR A 24 -21.40 -6.58 12.89
N GLU A 25 -21.20 -6.49 14.20
CA GLU A 25 -20.50 -5.38 14.85
C GLU A 25 -19.20 -5.91 15.47
N PRO A 26 -18.03 -5.64 14.85
CA PRO A 26 -16.77 -6.10 15.39
C PRO A 26 -16.40 -5.32 16.66
N THR A 27 -15.81 -6.03 17.61
CA THR A 27 -15.28 -5.42 18.84
C THR A 27 -13.80 -5.20 18.71
N SER A 28 -13.32 -3.96 18.99
CA SER A 28 -11.89 -3.67 19.02
C SER A 28 -11.15 -4.61 19.97
N GLY A 29 -10.05 -5.23 19.48
CA GLY A 29 -9.31 -6.26 20.20
C GLY A 29 -9.86 -7.68 20.00
N GLN A 30 -10.92 -7.88 19.21
CA GLN A 30 -11.37 -9.24 18.87
C GLN A 30 -10.29 -10.03 18.14
N ALA A 31 -10.24 -11.34 18.41
CA ALA A 31 -9.26 -12.23 17.80
C ALA A 31 -9.46 -12.33 16.29
N GLY A 32 -8.37 -12.16 15.54
CA GLY A 32 -8.25 -12.48 14.12
C GLY A 32 -7.44 -13.75 13.91
N LYS A 33 -7.00 -14.00 12.67
CA LYS A 33 -6.15 -15.17 12.35
C LYS A 33 -4.76 -15.05 12.97
N ASP A 34 -4.05 -13.95 12.68
CA ASP A 34 -2.66 -13.74 13.08
C ASP A 34 -2.50 -12.49 13.95
N MET A 35 -3.55 -11.65 14.06
CA MET A 35 -3.57 -10.44 14.88
C MET A 35 -5.00 -10.11 15.33
N VAL A 36 -5.13 -9.31 16.37
CA VAL A 36 -6.42 -8.75 16.79
C VAL A 36 -6.87 -7.66 15.83
N TRP A 37 -8.19 -7.53 15.64
CA TRP A 37 -8.74 -6.42 14.86
C TRP A 37 -8.77 -5.13 15.72
N VAL A 38 -8.15 -4.08 15.18
CA VAL A 38 -8.16 -2.72 15.76
C VAL A 38 -8.43 -1.75 14.62
N PRO A 39 -9.50 -0.94 14.69
CA PRO A 39 -9.80 0.02 13.64
C PRO A 39 -8.81 1.19 13.67
N THR A 40 -8.26 1.57 12.52
CA THR A 40 -7.51 2.82 12.38
C THR A 40 -8.45 4.02 12.61
N PRO A 41 -8.10 5.00 13.45
CA PRO A 41 -8.90 6.22 13.58
C PRO A 41 -9.12 6.93 12.23
N ASP A 42 -10.31 7.51 12.02
CA ASP A 42 -10.68 8.09 10.72
C ASP A 42 -9.78 9.26 10.30
N ASP A 43 -9.34 10.07 11.25
CA ASP A 43 -8.37 11.15 11.02
C ASP A 43 -6.98 10.62 10.63
N THR A 44 -6.59 9.44 11.16
CA THR A 44 -5.37 8.74 10.74
C THR A 44 -5.51 8.17 9.33
N VAL A 45 -6.68 7.64 8.97
CA VAL A 45 -6.96 7.20 7.59
C VAL A 45 -6.78 8.36 6.61
N GLU A 46 -7.36 9.52 6.90
CA GLU A 46 -7.21 10.71 6.04
C GLU A 46 -5.74 11.16 5.96
N THR A 47 -5.02 11.17 7.09
CA THR A 47 -3.58 11.49 7.11
C THR A 47 -2.76 10.51 6.26
N MET A 48 -3.06 9.20 6.31
CA MET A 48 -2.39 8.18 5.50
C MET A 48 -2.65 8.37 4.01
N LEU A 49 -3.91 8.65 3.63
CA LEU A 49 -4.31 8.91 2.25
C LEU A 49 -3.68 10.20 1.70
N ASP A 50 -3.59 11.27 2.52
CA ASP A 50 -2.93 12.52 2.18
C ASP A 50 -1.42 12.34 2.03
N LEU A 51 -0.80 11.59 2.95
CA LEU A 51 0.62 11.31 2.93
C LEU A 51 1.02 10.52 1.68
N ALA A 52 0.19 9.54 1.28
CA ALA A 52 0.34 8.82 0.04
C ALA A 52 0.02 9.66 -1.20
N GLY A 53 -0.64 10.81 -1.07
CA GLY A 53 -1.11 11.61 -2.19
C GLY A 53 -2.07 10.85 -3.09
N VAL A 54 -3.04 10.12 -2.49
CA VAL A 54 -4.00 9.29 -3.23
C VAL A 54 -4.89 10.13 -4.13
N THR A 55 -4.95 9.75 -5.40
CA THR A 55 -5.75 10.40 -6.46
C THR A 55 -6.65 9.39 -7.17
N ALA A 56 -7.55 9.88 -8.04
CA ALA A 56 -8.44 9.05 -8.83
C ALA A 56 -7.73 8.10 -9.83
N ASN A 57 -6.45 8.33 -10.10
CA ASN A 57 -5.66 7.49 -11.00
C ASN A 57 -5.02 6.29 -10.28
N ASP A 58 -5.10 6.23 -8.96
CA ASP A 58 -4.42 5.23 -8.17
C ASP A 58 -5.25 3.95 -7.99
N TYR A 59 -4.55 2.84 -7.90
CA TYR A 59 -5.05 1.58 -7.39
C TYR A 59 -4.49 1.34 -5.98
N VAL A 60 -5.37 1.43 -4.99
CA VAL A 60 -5.04 1.30 -3.56
C VAL A 60 -5.36 -0.12 -3.10
N ILE A 61 -4.42 -0.80 -2.46
CA ILE A 61 -4.68 -2.10 -1.82
C ILE A 61 -4.41 -1.96 -0.31
N ASP A 62 -5.38 -2.40 0.49
CA ASP A 62 -5.30 -2.44 1.95
C ASP A 62 -5.15 -3.90 2.41
N LEU A 63 -4.05 -4.20 3.08
CA LEU A 63 -3.69 -5.55 3.53
C LEU A 63 -4.13 -5.74 4.99
N GLY A 64 -5.17 -6.53 5.21
CA GLY A 64 -5.89 -6.65 6.47
C GLY A 64 -6.94 -5.56 6.61
N SER A 65 -7.82 -5.44 5.62
CA SER A 65 -8.68 -4.27 5.45
C SER A 65 -9.77 -4.09 6.50
N GLY A 66 -10.00 -5.09 7.35
CA GLY A 66 -10.99 -4.99 8.42
C GLY A 66 -12.38 -4.59 7.92
N ASP A 67 -12.91 -3.49 8.44
CA ASP A 67 -14.22 -2.93 8.08
C ASP A 67 -14.21 -2.10 6.79
N GLY A 68 -13.04 -2.01 6.11
CA GLY A 68 -12.88 -1.40 4.80
C GLY A 68 -12.65 0.10 4.78
N ARG A 69 -12.47 0.77 5.93
CA ARG A 69 -12.40 2.23 6.05
C ARG A 69 -11.32 2.88 5.18
N MET A 70 -10.12 2.29 5.06
CA MET A 70 -9.04 2.82 4.22
C MET A 70 -9.40 2.76 2.74
N VAL A 71 -9.94 1.63 2.28
CA VAL A 71 -10.39 1.44 0.89
C VAL A 71 -11.55 2.37 0.55
N ILE A 72 -12.50 2.54 1.47
CA ILE A 72 -13.63 3.46 1.32
C ILE A 72 -13.15 4.91 1.26
N GLY A 73 -12.21 5.29 2.12
CA GLY A 73 -11.56 6.61 2.09
C GLY A 73 -10.87 6.89 0.75
N ALA A 74 -10.10 5.92 0.22
CA ALA A 74 -9.48 6.03 -1.10
C ALA A 74 -10.54 6.15 -2.21
N ALA A 75 -11.61 5.37 -2.15
CA ALA A 75 -12.70 5.41 -3.14
C ALA A 75 -13.47 6.74 -3.12
N ARG A 76 -13.62 7.42 -1.97
CA ARG A 76 -14.18 8.78 -1.87
C ARG A 76 -13.31 9.81 -2.58
N ARG A 77 -12.01 9.57 -2.75
CA ARG A 77 -11.06 10.39 -3.54
C ARG A 77 -11.06 10.02 -5.03
N GLY A 78 -11.92 9.08 -5.44
CA GLY A 78 -12.03 8.58 -6.81
C GLY A 78 -11.07 7.44 -7.16
N ALA A 79 -10.20 7.02 -6.26
CA ALA A 79 -9.29 5.91 -6.46
C ALA A 79 -10.02 4.57 -6.53
N ARG A 80 -9.50 3.63 -7.31
CA ARG A 80 -9.92 2.24 -7.24
C ARG A 80 -9.26 1.57 -6.04
N GLY A 81 -10.02 0.80 -5.24
CA GLY A 81 -9.49 0.14 -4.06
C GLY A 81 -9.88 -1.33 -3.93
N LEU A 82 -8.97 -2.11 -3.36
CA LEU A 82 -9.18 -3.50 -2.96
C LEU A 82 -8.76 -3.69 -1.50
N GLY A 83 -9.69 -4.14 -0.66
CA GLY A 83 -9.37 -4.65 0.65
C GLY A 83 -9.17 -6.17 0.62
N ILE A 84 -8.08 -6.63 1.21
CA ILE A 84 -7.80 -8.05 1.40
C ILE A 84 -7.92 -8.33 2.89
N GLU A 85 -8.85 -9.21 3.26
CA GLU A 85 -9.17 -9.53 4.64
C GLU A 85 -9.41 -11.03 4.79
N TYR A 86 -8.90 -11.61 5.87
CA TYR A 86 -9.05 -13.04 6.12
C TYR A 86 -10.41 -13.41 6.72
N ASN A 87 -11.00 -12.50 7.51
CA ASN A 87 -12.28 -12.72 8.18
C ASN A 87 -13.46 -12.39 7.26
N GLY A 88 -14.24 -13.41 6.86
CA GLY A 88 -15.38 -13.26 5.96
C GLY A 88 -16.48 -12.33 6.48
N ASP A 89 -16.68 -12.24 7.81
CA ASP A 89 -17.67 -11.33 8.41
C ASP A 89 -17.23 -9.86 8.26
N LEU A 90 -15.94 -9.58 8.44
CA LEU A 90 -15.36 -8.25 8.18
C LEU A 90 -15.43 -7.90 6.68
N VAL A 91 -15.21 -8.86 5.77
CA VAL A 91 -15.41 -8.67 4.33
C VAL A 91 -16.87 -8.36 3.99
N ALA A 92 -17.83 -9.03 4.64
CA ALA A 92 -19.25 -8.75 4.45
C ALA A 92 -19.61 -7.35 4.96
N LEU A 93 -19.09 -6.97 6.12
CA LEU A 93 -19.25 -5.64 6.71
C LEU A 93 -18.64 -4.55 5.81
N SER A 94 -17.41 -4.72 5.35
CA SER A 94 -16.74 -3.72 4.49
C SER A 94 -17.48 -3.50 3.17
N ARG A 95 -18.06 -4.56 2.59
CA ARG A 95 -18.93 -4.43 1.41
C ARG A 95 -20.23 -3.67 1.72
N GLN A 96 -20.81 -3.83 2.92
CA GLN A 96 -21.95 -3.05 3.35
C GLN A 96 -21.58 -1.59 3.55
N ASN A 97 -20.48 -1.31 4.28
CA ASN A 97 -19.97 0.05 4.51
C ASN A 97 -19.71 0.78 3.18
N ALA A 98 -19.16 0.10 2.17
CA ALA A 98 -18.93 0.68 0.86
C ALA A 98 -20.24 1.03 0.13
N ARG A 99 -21.30 0.21 0.26
CA ARG A 99 -22.63 0.53 -0.28
C ARG A 99 -23.22 1.74 0.43
N ASP A 100 -23.15 1.78 1.74
CA ASP A 100 -23.71 2.86 2.57
C ASP A 100 -22.99 4.18 2.30
N ALA A 101 -21.67 4.11 1.99
CA ALA A 101 -20.87 5.25 1.56
C ALA A 101 -21.07 5.62 0.08
N GLY A 102 -21.81 4.84 -0.72
CA GLY A 102 -22.04 5.10 -2.15
C GLY A 102 -20.83 4.83 -3.07
N VAL A 103 -19.79 4.15 -2.56
CA VAL A 103 -18.51 3.95 -3.29
C VAL A 103 -18.27 2.51 -3.76
N GLN A 104 -19.26 1.64 -3.72
CA GLN A 104 -19.17 0.22 -4.04
C GLN A 104 -18.69 -0.09 -5.48
N ARG A 105 -18.65 0.89 -6.37
CA ARG A 105 -18.12 0.73 -7.73
C ARG A 105 -16.60 0.82 -7.77
N LEU A 106 -16.00 1.52 -6.80
CA LEU A 106 -14.56 1.75 -6.70
C LEU A 106 -13.92 0.93 -5.58
N ALA A 107 -14.68 0.63 -4.51
CA ALA A 107 -14.23 -0.15 -3.36
C ALA A 107 -14.67 -1.61 -3.49
N SER A 108 -13.73 -2.52 -3.55
CA SER A 108 -13.94 -3.97 -3.58
C SER A 108 -13.23 -4.66 -2.42
N PHE A 109 -13.73 -5.83 -2.00
CA PHE A 109 -13.18 -6.57 -0.87
C PHE A 109 -13.14 -8.06 -1.15
N ARG A 110 -12.03 -8.71 -0.79
CA ARG A 110 -11.78 -10.12 -1.01
C ARG A 110 -11.43 -10.81 0.31
N GLU A 111 -12.13 -11.92 0.58
CA GLU A 111 -11.71 -12.84 1.63
C GLU A 111 -10.51 -13.64 1.12
N ALA A 112 -9.33 -13.36 1.68
CA ALA A 112 -8.08 -14.01 1.27
C ALA A 112 -6.98 -13.86 2.32
N ASP A 113 -5.95 -14.71 2.21
CA ASP A 113 -4.71 -14.63 2.96
C ASP A 113 -3.75 -13.65 2.26
N ILE A 114 -3.35 -12.57 2.94
CA ILE A 114 -2.44 -11.55 2.41
C ILE A 114 -1.09 -12.14 1.97
N PHE A 115 -0.62 -13.20 2.65
CA PHE A 115 0.66 -13.85 2.32
C PHE A 115 0.60 -14.72 1.06
N LYS A 116 -0.60 -14.99 0.54
CA LYS A 116 -0.84 -15.81 -0.66
C LYS A 116 -1.46 -15.02 -1.80
N THR A 117 -1.71 -13.73 -1.59
CA THR A 117 -2.36 -12.86 -2.57
C THR A 117 -1.32 -12.02 -3.28
N ASP A 118 -1.43 -11.94 -4.60
CA ASP A 118 -0.66 -11.00 -5.40
C ASP A 118 -1.28 -9.59 -5.28
N PHE A 119 -0.46 -8.62 -4.94
CA PHE A 119 -0.80 -7.20 -4.83
C PHE A 119 0.20 -6.29 -5.57
N THR A 120 1.00 -6.86 -6.47
CA THR A 120 2.07 -6.16 -7.19
C THR A 120 1.59 -5.05 -8.12
N ASP A 121 0.31 -5.10 -8.54
CA ASP A 121 -0.32 -4.09 -9.40
C ASP A 121 -0.70 -2.79 -8.68
N ALA A 122 -0.61 -2.74 -7.34
CA ALA A 122 -0.98 -1.56 -6.58
C ALA A 122 -0.06 -0.37 -6.84
N ASP A 123 -0.67 0.83 -6.87
CA ASP A 123 0.05 2.10 -6.80
C ASP A 123 0.32 2.52 -5.36
N VAL A 124 -0.59 2.11 -4.46
CA VAL A 124 -0.51 2.40 -3.02
C VAL A 124 -0.86 1.15 -2.23
N ILE A 125 -0.03 0.82 -1.25
CA ILE A 125 -0.31 -0.19 -0.23
C ILE A 125 -0.58 0.50 1.10
N MET A 126 -1.68 0.11 1.75
CA MET A 126 -2.03 0.56 3.09
C MET A 126 -1.80 -0.59 4.09
N LEU A 127 -1.22 -0.26 5.24
CA LEU A 127 -0.84 -1.22 6.27
C LEU A 127 -1.26 -0.72 7.67
N PHE A 128 -1.91 -1.58 8.43
CA PHE A 128 -1.98 -1.47 9.88
C PHE A 128 -1.89 -2.86 10.47
N MET A 129 -0.69 -3.37 10.64
CA MET A 129 -0.46 -4.73 11.13
C MET A 129 0.78 -4.79 12.03
N LEU A 130 0.87 -5.85 12.83
CA LEU A 130 1.97 -6.06 13.76
C LEU A 130 3.33 -6.19 13.04
N PRO A 131 4.43 -5.77 13.69
CA PRO A 131 5.77 -5.78 13.08
C PRO A 131 6.17 -7.14 12.50
N ASP A 132 5.91 -8.24 13.20
CA ASP A 132 6.24 -9.59 12.72
C ASP A 132 5.55 -9.96 11.40
N LEU A 133 4.32 -9.47 11.18
CA LEU A 133 3.58 -9.68 9.94
C LEU A 133 4.13 -8.79 8.82
N ILE A 134 4.49 -7.54 9.15
CA ILE A 134 5.16 -6.63 8.22
C ILE A 134 6.49 -7.25 7.75
N MET A 135 7.27 -7.82 8.66
CA MET A 135 8.55 -8.49 8.31
C MET A 135 8.35 -9.67 7.35
N LYS A 136 7.28 -10.44 7.52
CA LYS A 136 6.95 -11.55 6.60
C LYS A 136 6.60 -11.08 5.19
N ILE A 137 5.95 -9.91 5.06
CA ILE A 137 5.51 -9.37 3.77
C ILE A 137 6.54 -8.42 3.14
N ARG A 138 7.52 -7.93 3.90
CA ARG A 138 8.57 -6.99 3.45
C ARG A 138 9.26 -7.39 2.15
N PRO A 139 9.63 -8.68 1.91
CA PRO A 139 10.24 -9.08 0.65
C PRO A 139 9.34 -8.80 -0.57
N GLN A 140 8.02 -8.98 -0.43
CA GLN A 140 7.05 -8.68 -1.48
C GLN A 140 6.90 -7.15 -1.67
N LEU A 141 6.87 -6.38 -0.59
CA LEU A 141 6.83 -4.92 -0.64
C LEU A 141 8.05 -4.34 -1.38
N LEU A 142 9.25 -4.84 -1.06
CA LEU A 142 10.50 -4.44 -1.72
C LEU A 142 10.59 -4.91 -3.18
N ALA A 143 9.78 -5.89 -3.58
CA ALA A 143 9.73 -6.39 -4.95
C ALA A 143 8.73 -5.63 -5.84
N MET A 144 7.92 -4.73 -5.27
CA MET A 144 6.97 -3.92 -6.03
C MET A 144 7.70 -2.97 -6.98
N ARG A 145 6.97 -2.45 -7.96
CA ARG A 145 7.55 -1.54 -8.94
C ARG A 145 8.06 -0.25 -8.26
N PRO A 146 9.18 0.29 -8.74
CA PRO A 146 9.71 1.55 -8.23
C PRO A 146 8.67 2.67 -8.30
N GLY A 147 8.53 3.42 -7.20
CA GLY A 147 7.54 4.48 -7.09
C GLY A 147 6.22 4.05 -6.44
N THR A 148 5.98 2.75 -6.21
CA THR A 148 4.86 2.31 -5.36
C THR A 148 4.99 2.95 -3.99
N ARG A 149 3.88 3.49 -3.48
CA ARG A 149 3.81 4.16 -2.17
C ARG A 149 3.25 3.18 -1.14
N ILE A 150 3.96 2.99 -0.05
CA ILE A 150 3.53 2.13 1.05
C ILE A 150 3.30 3.02 2.25
N VAL A 151 2.12 2.99 2.84
CA VAL A 151 1.81 3.76 4.05
C VAL A 151 1.42 2.83 5.17
N SER A 152 2.10 2.95 6.31
CA SER A 152 1.80 2.18 7.52
C SER A 152 1.33 3.10 8.64
N ASN A 153 0.28 2.69 9.34
CA ASN A 153 -0.10 3.28 10.60
C ASN A 153 0.83 2.73 11.71
N THR A 154 1.53 3.63 12.39
CA THR A 154 2.31 3.42 13.61
C THR A 154 3.54 2.52 13.45
N PHE A 155 3.45 1.40 12.76
CA PHE A 155 4.53 0.40 12.73
C PHE A 155 5.49 0.62 11.57
N MET A 156 6.78 0.45 11.87
CA MET A 156 7.88 0.54 10.92
C MET A 156 8.01 -0.75 10.09
N ILE A 157 8.64 -0.63 8.92
CA ILE A 157 9.03 -1.80 8.11
C ILE A 157 10.45 -2.18 8.45
N GLY A 158 10.63 -3.06 9.42
CA GLY A 158 11.95 -3.52 9.85
C GLY A 158 12.08 -3.65 11.35
N ASP A 159 13.26 -4.09 11.79
CA ASP A 159 13.61 -4.23 13.19
C ASP A 159 15.09 -3.86 13.38
N GLY A 160 15.36 -3.02 14.39
CA GLY A 160 16.72 -2.57 14.71
C GLY A 160 17.45 -1.96 13.51
N ASP A 161 18.67 -2.44 13.28
CA ASP A 161 19.55 -1.95 12.19
C ASP A 161 19.07 -2.33 10.77
N ASP A 162 18.15 -3.32 10.66
CA ASP A 162 17.54 -3.75 9.39
C ASP A 162 16.17 -3.07 9.16
N THR A 163 15.97 -1.89 9.73
CA THR A 163 14.76 -1.09 9.50
C THR A 163 14.87 -0.34 8.17
N TRP A 164 13.88 -0.53 7.29
CA TRP A 164 13.71 0.32 6.12
C TRP A 164 13.24 1.71 6.57
N PRO A 165 14.08 2.76 6.50
CA PRO A 165 13.68 4.09 6.96
C PRO A 165 12.58 4.65 6.08
N PRO A 166 11.52 5.28 6.65
CA PRO A 166 10.47 5.90 5.87
C PRO A 166 10.98 7.17 5.18
N ASP A 167 10.45 7.47 3.99
CA ASP A 167 10.68 8.72 3.28
C ASP A 167 10.06 9.90 4.03
N VAL A 168 8.89 9.69 4.65
CA VAL A 168 8.18 10.70 5.44
C VAL A 168 7.48 10.05 6.62
N THR A 169 7.50 10.73 7.77
CA THR A 169 6.70 10.42 8.95
C THR A 169 5.83 11.61 9.30
N ARG A 170 4.54 11.39 9.56
CA ARG A 170 3.58 12.40 9.98
C ARG A 170 2.77 11.92 11.17
N LYS A 171 2.64 12.75 12.18
CA LYS A 171 1.73 12.57 13.30
C LYS A 171 0.46 13.38 13.05
N ASN A 172 -0.73 12.85 13.36
CA ASN A 172 -2.01 13.51 13.13
C ASN A 172 -2.16 14.81 13.92
N SER A 173 -1.94 14.72 15.25
CA SER A 173 -2.01 15.85 16.17
C SER A 173 -1.11 15.57 17.38
N ASP A 174 -0.72 16.61 18.09
CA ASP A 174 0.10 16.49 19.30
C ASP A 174 -0.65 15.81 20.45
N ASP A 175 -1.98 15.95 20.48
CA ASP A 175 -2.87 15.37 21.51
C ASP A 175 -3.23 13.90 21.25
N CYS A 176 -2.88 13.36 20.09
CA CYS A 176 -3.14 11.96 19.81
C CYS A 176 -2.09 11.05 20.41
N HIS A 177 -2.50 10.08 21.22
CA HIS A 177 -1.60 9.21 22.00
C HIS A 177 -1.45 7.80 21.43
N THR A 178 -2.39 7.34 20.57
CA THR A 178 -2.41 5.95 20.09
C THR A 178 -2.83 5.88 18.63
N TRP A 179 -2.06 5.16 17.82
CA TRP A 179 -2.35 4.87 16.41
C TRP A 179 -2.48 6.12 15.51
N CYS A 180 -1.66 7.15 15.74
CA CYS A 180 -1.75 8.45 15.08
C CYS A 180 -0.52 8.84 14.29
N THR A 181 0.40 7.93 14.07
CA THR A 181 1.60 8.18 13.28
C THR A 181 1.52 7.42 11.96
N ALA A 182 1.60 8.13 10.87
CA ALA A 182 1.66 7.55 9.54
C ALA A 182 3.09 7.64 8.99
N HIS A 183 3.57 6.53 8.44
CA HIS A 183 4.88 6.43 7.80
C HIS A 183 4.69 6.12 6.31
N LEU A 184 5.40 6.84 5.45
CA LEU A 184 5.40 6.62 4.01
C LEU A 184 6.75 6.10 3.55
N TRP A 185 6.75 5.07 2.72
CA TRP A 185 7.88 4.60 1.93
C TRP A 185 7.54 4.67 0.45
N ILE A 186 8.52 5.03 -0.36
CA ILE A 186 8.45 4.98 -1.81
C ILE A 186 9.41 3.88 -2.27
N VAL A 187 8.88 2.82 -2.85
CA VAL A 187 9.68 1.67 -3.29
C VAL A 187 10.81 2.14 -4.21
N PRO A 188 12.09 1.92 -3.85
CA PRO A 188 13.20 2.35 -4.65
C PRO A 188 13.47 1.39 -5.80
N ALA A 189 13.99 1.90 -6.91
CA ALA A 189 14.55 1.06 -7.97
C ALA A 189 15.74 0.25 -7.44
N ARG A 190 15.92 -0.94 -7.98
CA ARG A 190 17.06 -1.81 -7.65
C ARG A 190 18.23 -1.49 -8.56
N ILE A 191 19.26 -0.87 -7.99
CA ILE A 191 20.46 -0.52 -8.72
C ILE A 191 21.74 -1.20 -8.21
N ASP A 192 21.62 -2.07 -7.22
CA ASP A 192 22.75 -2.81 -6.65
C ASP A 192 23.59 -3.52 -7.72
N GLY A 193 24.93 -3.54 -7.54
CA GLY A 193 25.89 -4.19 -8.43
C GLY A 193 26.56 -3.24 -9.45
N ALA A 194 27.06 -3.81 -10.55
CA ALA A 194 27.87 -3.10 -11.51
C ALA A 194 27.08 -2.43 -12.62
N TRP A 195 27.55 -1.25 -13.03
CA TRP A 195 27.06 -0.46 -14.14
C TRP A 195 28.24 0.09 -14.96
N LEU A 196 27.98 0.49 -16.21
CA LEU A 196 28.92 1.20 -17.07
C LEU A 196 28.38 2.60 -17.38
N VAL A 197 29.12 3.63 -16.99
CA VAL A 197 28.90 5.05 -17.36
C VAL A 197 29.90 5.41 -18.46
N GLY A 198 29.48 5.28 -19.72
CA GLY A 198 30.43 5.21 -20.83
C GLY A 198 31.36 4.00 -20.63
N ASP A 199 32.67 4.24 -20.63
CA ASP A 199 33.68 3.22 -20.37
C ASP A 199 34.06 3.11 -18.87
N THR A 200 33.47 3.95 -18.02
CA THR A 200 33.81 4.00 -16.60
C THR A 200 32.87 3.08 -15.78
N ARG A 201 33.47 2.20 -14.98
CA ARG A 201 32.73 1.30 -14.11
C ARG A 201 32.19 2.03 -12.89
N LEU A 202 30.86 1.91 -12.65
CA LEU A 202 30.17 2.33 -11.45
C LEU A 202 29.79 1.07 -10.67
N GLU A 203 30.33 0.92 -9.46
CA GLU A 203 29.97 -0.14 -8.52
C GLU A 203 29.03 0.43 -7.48
N VAL A 204 27.91 -0.23 -7.24
CA VAL A 204 26.85 0.18 -6.31
C VAL A 204 26.59 -0.91 -5.29
N SER A 205 26.57 -0.53 -4.02
CA SER A 205 26.04 -1.33 -2.92
C SER A 205 24.84 -0.59 -2.34
N GLN A 206 23.65 -1.16 -2.52
CA GLN A 206 22.38 -0.55 -2.17
C GLN A 206 21.85 -1.08 -0.85
N HIS A 207 21.40 -0.13 0.02
CA HIS A 207 20.65 -0.44 1.23
C HIS A 207 19.35 0.39 1.23
N PHE A 208 18.24 -0.23 0.87
CA PHE A 208 16.94 0.39 0.64
C PHE A 208 17.03 1.57 -0.34
N GLN A 209 16.67 2.79 0.09
CA GLN A 209 16.73 4.02 -0.73
C GLN A 209 18.08 4.73 -0.70
N SER A 210 19.07 4.17 -0.02
CA SER A 210 20.43 4.71 0.01
C SER A 210 21.40 3.76 -0.67
N PHE A 211 22.49 4.28 -1.19
CA PHE A 211 23.55 3.47 -1.75
C PHE A 211 24.94 4.14 -1.63
N PHE A 212 25.95 3.33 -1.66
CA PHE A 212 27.35 3.74 -1.70
C PHE A 212 28.09 2.95 -2.79
N GLY A 213 29.31 3.34 -3.08
CA GLY A 213 30.10 2.64 -4.09
C GLY A 213 31.20 3.49 -4.67
N THR A 214 31.63 3.18 -5.90
CA THR A 214 32.69 3.90 -6.60
C THR A 214 32.35 4.12 -8.07
N LEU A 215 32.80 5.27 -8.62
CA LEU A 215 32.83 5.55 -10.06
C LEU A 215 34.29 5.65 -10.54
N GLY A 216 34.74 4.68 -11.34
CA GLY A 216 36.11 4.59 -11.77
C GLY A 216 37.11 4.46 -10.61
N GLY A 217 36.73 3.79 -9.53
CA GLY A 217 37.51 3.64 -8.31
C GLY A 217 37.43 4.81 -7.33
N THR A 218 36.82 5.95 -7.73
CA THR A 218 36.56 7.08 -6.82
C THR A 218 35.28 6.88 -6.02
N PRO A 219 35.30 7.00 -4.68
CA PRO A 219 34.11 6.89 -3.87
C PRO A 219 33.01 7.86 -4.29
N ILE A 220 31.76 7.40 -4.34
CA ILE A 220 30.58 8.24 -4.53
C ILE A 220 30.04 8.73 -3.19
N GLY A 221 29.39 9.90 -3.19
CA GLY A 221 28.77 10.50 -2.01
C GLY A 221 27.29 10.80 -2.24
N GLY A 222 26.51 10.80 -1.15
CA GLY A 222 25.09 11.19 -1.18
C GLY A 222 24.22 10.30 -2.07
N GLY A 223 24.53 8.99 -2.17
CA GLY A 223 23.75 8.05 -2.98
C GLY A 223 22.33 7.87 -2.45
N ALA A 224 21.31 8.30 -3.21
CA ALA A 224 19.91 8.25 -2.84
C ALA A 224 19.03 7.81 -4.02
N ILE A 225 17.96 7.06 -3.70
CA ILE A 225 16.98 6.57 -4.67
C ILE A 225 15.60 6.93 -4.16
N LYS A 226 14.79 7.58 -5.01
CA LYS A 226 13.39 7.85 -4.72
C LYS A 226 12.54 7.36 -5.90
N GLY A 227 11.80 6.27 -5.69
CA GLY A 227 11.17 5.57 -6.80
C GLY A 227 12.20 5.15 -7.85
N ALA A 228 12.03 5.59 -9.08
CA ALA A 228 13.01 5.35 -10.15
C ALA A 228 14.12 6.41 -10.22
N SER A 229 14.04 7.50 -9.47
CA SER A 229 15.03 8.59 -9.51
C SER A 229 16.26 8.24 -8.67
N VAL A 230 17.44 8.42 -9.23
CA VAL A 230 18.75 8.16 -8.61
C VAL A 230 19.55 9.46 -8.57
N THR A 231 20.19 9.75 -7.43
CA THR A 231 21.08 10.91 -7.29
C THR A 231 22.32 10.49 -6.50
N PHE A 232 23.51 10.95 -6.95
CA PHE A 232 24.77 10.78 -6.25
C PHE A 232 25.81 11.83 -6.70
N THR A 233 26.90 11.96 -5.96
CA THR A 233 28.04 12.80 -6.33
C THR A 233 29.29 11.97 -6.57
N ALA A 234 30.07 12.31 -7.58
CA ALA A 234 31.37 11.71 -7.83
C ALA A 234 32.27 12.73 -8.58
N ASN A 235 33.56 12.78 -8.25
CA ASN A 235 34.54 13.68 -8.91
C ASN A 235 34.06 15.15 -8.96
N GLY A 236 33.45 15.65 -7.89
CA GLY A 236 32.92 17.03 -7.80
C GLY A 236 31.67 17.30 -8.65
N ARG A 237 31.08 16.31 -9.27
CA ARG A 237 29.86 16.42 -10.11
C ARG A 237 28.70 15.68 -9.46
N THR A 238 27.50 16.27 -9.57
CA THR A 238 26.23 15.59 -9.21
C THR A 238 25.69 14.85 -10.44
N TYR A 239 25.30 13.60 -10.21
CA TYR A 239 24.65 12.74 -11.17
C TYR A 239 23.18 12.55 -10.73
N THR A 240 22.25 12.93 -11.59
CA THR A 240 20.82 12.66 -11.41
C THR A 240 20.30 11.94 -12.64
N GLY A 241 19.54 10.89 -12.46
CA GLY A 241 19.00 10.09 -13.55
C GLY A 241 17.80 9.27 -13.14
N THR A 242 17.15 8.64 -14.11
CA THR A 242 15.99 7.78 -13.93
C THR A 242 16.29 6.36 -14.38
N VAL A 243 16.00 5.40 -13.55
CA VAL A 243 16.14 3.97 -13.85
C VAL A 243 15.01 3.56 -14.80
N SER A 244 15.35 2.88 -15.88
CA SER A 244 14.38 2.33 -16.84
C SER A 244 13.50 1.26 -16.20
N ALA A 245 12.32 1.03 -16.75
CA ALA A 245 11.34 0.07 -16.23
C ALA A 245 11.88 -1.38 -16.17
N ASP A 246 12.80 -1.73 -17.07
CA ASP A 246 13.46 -3.04 -17.08
C ASP A 246 14.67 -3.14 -16.12
N GLY A 247 15.00 -2.03 -15.42
CA GLY A 247 16.12 -1.95 -14.47
C GLY A 247 17.52 -2.07 -15.10
N ARG A 248 17.64 -1.89 -16.43
CA ARG A 248 18.89 -2.12 -17.16
C ARG A 248 19.64 -0.84 -17.54
N ARG A 249 19.00 0.32 -17.46
CA ARG A 249 19.57 1.64 -17.79
C ARG A 249 19.25 2.65 -16.71
N ILE A 250 20.15 3.61 -16.53
CA ILE A 250 19.89 4.85 -15.78
C ILE A 250 20.17 5.98 -16.76
N GLU A 251 19.19 6.82 -17.01
CA GLU A 251 19.26 7.93 -17.96
C GLU A 251 19.24 9.25 -17.22
N GLY A 252 20.34 10.00 -17.31
CA GLY A 252 20.46 11.38 -16.85
C GLY A 252 20.65 12.35 -18.03
N ASP A 253 20.56 13.66 -17.77
CA ASP A 253 20.60 14.71 -18.82
C ASP A 253 21.84 14.63 -19.70
N SER A 254 22.99 14.26 -19.16
CA SER A 254 24.30 14.27 -19.87
C SER A 254 25.12 13.01 -19.57
N TRP A 255 24.49 11.94 -19.10
CA TRP A 255 25.14 10.67 -18.81
C TRP A 255 24.13 9.53 -18.89
N THR A 256 24.62 8.35 -19.16
CA THR A 256 23.82 7.12 -19.13
C THR A 256 24.65 6.04 -18.46
N ALA A 257 24.02 5.24 -17.60
CA ALA A 257 24.60 3.99 -17.12
C ALA A 257 23.82 2.80 -17.69
N VAL A 258 24.54 1.73 -18.02
CA VAL A 258 23.94 0.47 -18.49
C VAL A 258 24.47 -0.70 -17.66
N ARG A 259 23.64 -1.70 -17.45
CA ARG A 259 24.10 -2.96 -16.89
C ARG A 259 25.09 -3.63 -17.84
N PRO A 260 26.26 -4.06 -17.38
CA PRO A 260 27.17 -4.84 -18.23
C PRO A 260 26.43 -6.10 -18.73
N PRO A 261 26.79 -6.62 -19.92
CA PRO A 261 26.26 -7.90 -20.40
C PRO A 261 26.52 -8.98 -19.34
N THR A 262 25.50 -9.77 -19.05
CA THR A 262 25.70 -10.99 -18.22
C THR A 262 26.60 -11.92 -19.02
N THR A 263 27.82 -12.12 -18.56
CA THR A 263 28.67 -13.18 -19.11
C THR A 263 28.01 -14.51 -18.76
N PRO A 264 27.67 -15.36 -19.75
CA PRO A 264 27.20 -16.71 -19.41
C PRO A 264 28.28 -17.38 -18.58
N HIS A 265 27.96 -17.87 -17.42
CA HIS A 265 28.85 -18.79 -16.72
C HIS A 265 29.06 -20.02 -17.59
N PRO A 266 30.32 -20.46 -17.80
CA PRO A 266 30.63 -21.66 -18.57
C PRO A 266 30.06 -22.92 -17.89
#